data_cb75078e776495f9040f00dd28b7b435
#
_entry.id   cb75078e776495f9040f00dd28b7b435
#
_cell.length_a   1.000
_cell.length_b   1.000
_cell.length_c   1.000
_cell.angle_alpha   90.00
_cell.angle_beta   90.00
_cell.angle_gamma   90.00
#
_symmetry.space_group_name_H-M   'P 1'
#
loop_
_entity.id
_entity.type
_entity.pdbx_description
1 polymer ?
#
loop_
_entity_poly.entity_id
_entity_poly.type
_entity_poly.pdbx_seq_one_letter_code
_entity_poly.pdbx_strand_id
1 'polypeptide(L)'
;MGKVVLIGSQKRDIGKTIICTKLGMNLSESGKKVLLMDLSSGKSKISEYLKVNEDIIYDIKDVLDSTCSLEQAVIEINNNLSLLPSPRLLDKLNNIKIEPFTELIKEAKVLYDIIIVDADKIASSYIEFNLINHVITVNNNDFSCIKEFNGDKIISSNNNVESILTVLNKYNKKNAKNGTMLNSKDIQKMTDMNMDLIIEESNNYMNVDYDFVINKDNNSFNKAIENLASKI
;
A
#
# COMPACT_ATOMS: atom_id res chain seq x y z
N MET A 1 -12.22 8.84 14.54
CA MET A 1 -10.77 8.56 14.61
C MET A 1 -10.36 7.88 13.31
N GLY A 2 -9.28 8.35 12.68
CA GLY A 2 -8.88 7.86 11.37
C GLY A 2 -8.61 6.35 11.31
N LYS A 3 -8.82 5.76 10.14
CA LYS A 3 -8.52 4.35 9.86
C LYS A 3 -7.13 4.19 9.28
N VAL A 4 -6.45 3.10 9.61
CA VAL A 4 -5.14 2.75 9.06
C VAL A 4 -5.26 1.55 8.14
N VAL A 5 -4.77 1.71 6.93
CA VAL A 5 -4.70 0.68 5.89
C VAL A 5 -3.24 0.35 5.65
N LEU A 6 -2.84 -0.86 5.97
CA LEU A 6 -1.49 -1.35 5.73
C LEU A 6 -1.46 -2.12 4.40
N ILE A 7 -0.66 -1.66 3.46
CA ILE A 7 -0.43 -2.35 2.17
C ILE A 7 0.96 -2.96 2.20
N GLY A 8 1.05 -4.25 2.01
CA GLY A 8 2.33 -4.96 2.06
C GLY A 8 2.38 -6.22 1.20
N SER A 9 3.60 -6.76 1.05
CA SER A 9 3.85 -8.05 0.40
C SER A 9 5.25 -8.54 0.73
N GLN A 10 5.44 -9.84 0.69
CA GLN A 10 6.77 -10.43 0.75
C GLN A 10 7.58 -10.20 -0.54
N LYS A 11 6.90 -9.86 -1.65
CA LYS A 11 7.52 -9.65 -2.95
C LYS A 11 7.78 -8.19 -3.25
N ARG A 12 8.88 -7.95 -3.96
CA ARG A 12 9.21 -6.65 -4.55
C ARG A 12 8.60 -6.53 -5.95
N ASP A 13 8.48 -5.31 -6.44
CA ASP A 13 8.12 -4.95 -7.83
C ASP A 13 6.78 -5.52 -8.32
N ILE A 14 5.88 -5.87 -7.42
CA ILE A 14 4.52 -6.35 -7.75
C ILE A 14 3.47 -5.25 -7.81
N GLY A 15 3.88 -3.98 -7.72
CA GLY A 15 3.00 -2.83 -7.88
C GLY A 15 2.26 -2.39 -6.62
N LYS A 16 2.78 -2.65 -5.41
CA LYS A 16 2.21 -2.15 -4.14
C LYS A 16 2.07 -0.63 -4.16
N THR A 17 3.18 0.06 -4.40
CA THR A 17 3.27 1.52 -4.36
C THR A 17 2.27 2.21 -5.29
N ILE A 18 2.08 1.69 -6.52
CA ILE A 18 1.09 2.26 -7.44
C ILE A 18 -0.35 2.01 -6.97
N ILE A 19 -0.63 0.83 -6.40
CA ILE A 19 -1.94 0.53 -5.80
C ILE A 19 -2.20 1.47 -4.62
N CYS A 20 -1.21 1.67 -3.76
CA CYS A 20 -1.25 2.59 -2.64
C CYS A 20 -1.56 4.03 -3.10
N THR A 21 -0.80 4.53 -4.09
CA THR A 21 -0.96 5.89 -4.62
C THR A 21 -2.36 6.09 -5.23
N LYS A 22 -2.79 5.18 -6.11
CA LYS A 22 -4.11 5.26 -6.77
C LYS A 22 -5.26 5.12 -5.78
N LEU A 23 -5.12 4.26 -4.77
CA LEU A 23 -6.13 4.11 -3.72
C LEU A 23 -6.27 5.40 -2.91
N GLY A 24 -5.15 6.01 -2.52
CA GLY A 24 -5.14 7.28 -1.81
C GLY A 24 -5.78 8.40 -2.62
N MET A 25 -5.47 8.50 -3.90
CA MET A 25 -6.11 9.47 -4.80
C MET A 25 -7.62 9.25 -4.90
N ASN A 26 -8.07 8.02 -5.10
CA ASN A 26 -9.50 7.70 -5.21
C ASN A 26 -10.27 8.05 -3.93
N LEU A 27 -9.72 7.69 -2.76
CA LEU A 27 -10.33 8.00 -1.47
C LEU A 27 -10.36 9.51 -1.21
N SER A 28 -9.31 10.25 -1.56
CA SER A 28 -9.28 11.70 -1.40
C SER A 28 -10.29 12.42 -2.30
N GLU A 29 -10.54 11.92 -3.50
CA GLU A 29 -11.56 12.42 -4.42
C GLU A 29 -12.99 12.18 -3.89
N SER A 30 -13.18 11.16 -3.07
CA SER A 30 -14.45 10.93 -2.35
C SER A 30 -14.65 11.86 -1.14
N GLY A 31 -13.75 12.81 -0.92
CA GLY A 31 -13.81 13.81 0.14
C GLY A 31 -13.18 13.38 1.47
N LYS A 32 -12.48 12.24 1.52
CA LYS A 32 -11.75 11.80 2.71
C LYS A 32 -10.41 12.51 2.80
N LYS A 33 -10.01 12.95 3.99
CA LYS A 33 -8.64 13.40 4.26
C LYS A 33 -7.71 12.20 4.35
N VAL A 34 -6.82 12.04 3.39
CA VAL A 34 -5.94 10.87 3.24
C VAL A 34 -4.48 11.25 3.43
N LEU A 35 -3.77 10.49 4.26
CA LEU A 35 -2.32 10.53 4.36
C LEU A 35 -1.72 9.26 3.74
N LEU A 36 -0.86 9.42 2.75
CA LEU A 36 0.03 8.37 2.25
C LEU A 36 1.32 8.38 3.05
N MET A 37 1.73 7.26 3.63
CA MET A 37 3.03 7.07 4.28
C MET A 37 3.85 6.09 3.46
N ASP A 38 4.98 6.53 2.91
CA ASP A 38 5.88 5.68 2.11
C ASP A 38 6.99 5.08 2.99
N LEU A 39 6.88 3.80 3.30
CA LEU A 39 7.87 3.00 4.02
C LEU A 39 8.45 1.89 3.13
N SER A 40 8.27 2.00 1.81
CA SER A 40 8.79 1.02 0.88
C SER A 40 10.30 1.20 0.65
N SER A 41 11.04 0.10 0.60
CA SER A 41 12.44 0.09 0.17
C SER A 41 12.59 -0.11 -1.35
N GLY A 42 11.48 -0.10 -2.08
CA GLY A 42 11.45 -0.26 -3.52
C GLY A 42 12.12 0.89 -4.28
N LYS A 43 12.40 0.68 -5.56
CA LYS A 43 12.99 1.71 -6.44
C LYS A 43 12.01 2.84 -6.72
N SER A 44 10.75 2.50 -6.97
CA SER A 44 9.71 3.49 -7.24
C SER A 44 9.06 3.95 -5.95
N LYS A 45 9.03 5.26 -5.75
CA LYS A 45 8.48 5.92 -4.58
C LYS A 45 7.15 6.58 -4.89
N ILE A 46 6.31 6.76 -3.88
CA ILE A 46 5.05 7.52 -4.03
C ILE A 46 5.35 8.93 -4.53
N SER A 47 6.41 9.56 -4.02
CA SER A 47 6.84 10.90 -4.44
C SER A 47 7.22 11.00 -5.93
N GLU A 48 7.78 9.93 -6.51
CA GLU A 48 8.08 9.86 -7.95
C GLU A 48 6.80 9.79 -8.78
N TYR A 49 5.84 8.95 -8.36
CA TYR A 49 4.54 8.84 -9.02
C TYR A 49 3.74 10.13 -8.97
N LEU A 50 3.90 10.93 -7.92
CA LEU A 50 3.21 12.21 -7.73
C LEU A 50 4.02 13.41 -8.23
N LYS A 51 5.26 13.20 -8.72
CA LYS A 51 6.20 14.26 -9.18
C LYS A 51 6.49 15.34 -8.13
N VAL A 52 6.62 14.93 -6.88
CA VAL A 52 6.90 15.84 -5.74
C VAL A 52 8.26 15.57 -5.07
N ASN A 53 9.19 14.91 -5.77
CA ASN A 53 10.51 14.61 -5.23
C ASN A 53 11.32 15.85 -4.85
N GLU A 54 11.14 16.96 -5.59
CA GLU A 54 11.85 18.20 -5.36
C GLU A 54 11.30 18.97 -4.16
N ASP A 55 10.05 18.68 -3.75
CA ASP A 55 9.40 19.33 -2.61
C ASP A 55 9.78 18.70 -1.27
N ILE A 56 10.50 17.57 -1.27
CA ILE A 56 10.90 16.85 -0.05
C ILE A 56 12.00 17.61 0.68
N ILE A 57 11.65 18.23 1.81
CA ILE A 57 12.58 18.86 2.77
C ILE A 57 12.88 17.88 3.91
N TYR A 58 11.84 17.31 4.48
CA TYR A 58 11.87 16.30 5.54
C TYR A 58 11.19 15.02 5.09
N ASP A 59 11.56 13.91 5.71
CA ASP A 59 11.01 12.60 5.44
C ASP A 59 10.45 11.93 6.70
N ILE A 60 9.85 10.77 6.56
CA ILE A 60 9.28 10.04 7.71
C ILE A 60 10.33 9.76 8.80
N LYS A 61 11.61 9.56 8.42
CA LYS A 61 12.65 9.28 9.40
C LYS A 61 12.97 10.53 10.24
N ASP A 62 12.90 11.71 9.65
CA ASP A 62 13.11 12.97 10.38
C ASP A 62 12.01 13.18 11.44
N VAL A 63 10.76 12.79 11.13
CA VAL A 63 9.66 12.80 12.11
C VAL A 63 9.90 11.78 13.21
N LEU A 64 10.25 10.53 12.86
CA LEU A 64 10.52 9.46 13.82
C LEU A 64 11.70 9.75 14.73
N ASP A 65 12.68 10.53 14.26
CA ASP A 65 13.84 10.99 15.05
C ASP A 65 13.56 12.30 15.80
N SER A 66 12.33 12.83 15.73
CA SER A 66 11.91 14.10 16.35
C SER A 66 12.72 15.32 15.84
N THR A 67 13.23 15.26 14.61
CA THR A 67 13.95 16.37 13.97
C THR A 67 12.96 17.44 13.48
N CYS A 68 11.76 17.02 13.09
CA CYS A 68 10.66 17.90 12.69
C CYS A 68 9.31 17.32 13.13
N SER A 69 8.25 18.13 13.05
CA SER A 69 6.87 17.64 13.26
C SER A 69 6.31 16.94 12.03
N LEU A 70 5.24 16.17 12.20
CA LEU A 70 4.48 15.58 11.08
C LEU A 70 4.04 16.65 10.08
N GLU A 71 3.53 17.77 10.56
CA GLU A 71 3.05 18.89 9.72
C GLU A 71 4.17 19.48 8.85
N GLN A 72 5.42 19.54 9.35
CA GLN A 72 6.56 20.04 8.59
C GLN A 72 7.08 19.08 7.54
N ALA A 73 6.87 17.77 7.73
CA ALA A 73 7.35 16.72 6.82
C ALA A 73 6.35 16.34 5.75
N VAL A 74 5.07 16.64 5.96
CA VAL A 74 4.00 16.29 5.02
C VAL A 74 4.01 17.24 3.82
N ILE A 75 3.86 16.66 2.62
CA ILE A 75 3.67 17.37 1.35
C ILE A 75 2.19 17.30 0.99
N GLU A 76 1.54 18.45 0.84
CA GLU A 76 0.17 18.54 0.37
C GLU A 76 0.10 18.31 -1.15
N ILE A 77 -0.55 17.24 -1.58
CA ILE A 77 -0.77 16.91 -3.00
C ILE A 77 -2.00 17.64 -3.53
N ASN A 78 -3.05 17.67 -2.73
CA ASN A 78 -4.27 18.44 -2.95
C ASN A 78 -4.99 18.65 -1.62
N ASN A 79 -6.17 19.30 -1.63
CA ASN A 79 -6.93 19.64 -0.43
C ASN A 79 -7.22 18.44 0.52
N ASN A 80 -7.24 17.22 0.00
CA ASN A 80 -7.62 16.03 0.74
C ASN A 80 -6.56 14.93 0.73
N LEU A 81 -5.44 15.11 0.01
CA LEU A 81 -4.38 14.11 -0.12
C LEU A 81 -3.04 14.72 0.30
N SER A 82 -2.39 14.08 1.23
CA SER A 82 -1.05 14.41 1.70
C SER A 82 -0.12 13.20 1.62
N LEU A 83 1.16 13.47 1.48
CA LEU A 83 2.23 12.48 1.46
C LEU A 83 3.24 12.74 2.56
N LEU A 84 3.50 11.74 3.40
CA LEU A 84 4.70 11.66 4.24
C LEU A 84 5.71 10.79 3.50
N PRO A 85 6.76 11.39 2.91
CA PRO A 85 7.64 10.68 1.99
C PRO A 85 8.64 9.77 2.72
N SER A 86 9.13 8.75 2.01
CA SER A 86 10.25 7.92 2.47
C SER A 86 11.57 8.66 2.36
N PRO A 87 12.60 8.27 3.17
CA PRO A 87 13.93 8.79 3.04
C PRO A 87 14.53 8.52 1.65
N ARG A 88 15.32 9.47 1.15
CA ARG A 88 16.09 9.27 -0.08
C ARG A 88 17.12 8.16 0.07
N LEU A 89 17.71 8.02 1.26
CA LEU A 89 18.65 6.95 1.59
C LEU A 89 17.89 5.82 2.29
N LEU A 90 17.73 4.71 1.60
CA LEU A 90 16.93 3.55 2.04
C LEU A 90 17.43 2.92 3.35
N ASP A 91 18.73 3.02 3.64
CA ASP A 91 19.31 2.51 4.90
C ASP A 91 18.70 3.15 6.15
N LYS A 92 18.14 4.35 6.02
CA LYS A 92 17.46 5.04 7.12
C LYS A 92 16.19 4.32 7.59
N LEU A 93 15.55 3.49 6.75
CA LEU A 93 14.37 2.71 7.10
C LEU A 93 14.69 1.45 7.91
N ASN A 94 15.96 1.01 7.96
CA ASN A 94 16.33 -0.27 8.57
C ASN A 94 16.17 -0.34 10.08
N ASN A 95 16.06 0.78 10.79
CA ASN A 95 16.05 0.84 12.26
C ASN A 95 14.88 1.67 12.81
N ILE A 96 13.71 1.51 12.21
CA ILE A 96 12.50 2.14 12.75
C ILE A 96 12.15 1.45 14.07
N LYS A 97 11.99 2.25 15.12
CA LYS A 97 11.53 1.78 16.42
C LYS A 97 10.01 1.79 16.48
N ILE A 98 9.45 0.84 17.22
CA ILE A 98 7.99 0.66 17.31
C ILE A 98 7.31 1.85 18.00
N GLU A 99 7.89 2.37 19.08
CA GLU A 99 7.29 3.44 19.88
C GLU A 99 7.12 4.75 19.08
N PRO A 100 8.19 5.33 18.44
CA PRO A 100 8.02 6.52 17.62
C PRO A 100 7.02 6.33 16.47
N PHE A 101 7.01 5.17 15.84
CA PHE A 101 6.07 4.89 14.76
C PHE A 101 4.62 4.79 15.27
N THR A 102 4.41 4.19 16.44
CA THR A 102 3.12 4.12 17.12
C THR A 102 2.58 5.51 17.43
N GLU A 103 3.41 6.41 17.97
CA GLU A 103 3.01 7.79 18.27
C GLU A 103 2.69 8.58 16.98
N LEU A 104 3.49 8.42 15.94
CA LEU A 104 3.22 9.02 14.63
C LEU A 104 1.86 8.57 14.06
N ILE A 105 1.54 7.28 14.14
CA ILE A 105 0.23 6.77 13.69
C ILE A 105 -0.91 7.35 14.53
N LYS A 106 -0.75 7.45 15.85
CA LYS A 106 -1.76 8.06 16.74
C LYS A 106 -2.00 9.53 16.39
N GLU A 107 -0.95 10.30 16.17
CA GLU A 107 -1.05 11.69 15.73
C GLU A 107 -1.76 11.79 14.38
N ALA A 108 -1.35 11.00 13.39
CA ALA A 108 -1.98 10.99 12.07
C ALA A 108 -3.48 10.63 12.13
N LYS A 109 -3.89 9.70 13.01
CA LYS A 109 -5.32 9.33 13.19
C LYS A 109 -6.20 10.46 13.73
N VAL A 110 -5.62 11.51 14.28
CA VAL A 110 -6.36 12.72 14.71
C VAL A 110 -6.59 13.66 13.54
N LEU A 111 -5.65 13.74 12.60
CA LEU A 111 -5.61 14.72 11.51
C LEU A 111 -6.26 14.23 10.21
N TYR A 112 -6.26 12.91 9.97
CA TYR A 112 -6.68 12.27 8.73
C TYR A 112 -7.78 11.25 8.96
N ASP A 113 -8.69 11.13 7.98
CA ASP A 113 -9.74 10.10 7.98
C ASP A 113 -9.16 8.72 7.66
N ILE A 114 -8.18 8.67 6.75
CA ILE A 114 -7.54 7.44 6.29
C ILE A 114 -6.03 7.66 6.19
N ILE A 115 -5.27 6.73 6.78
CA ILE A 115 -3.82 6.64 6.66
C ILE A 115 -3.50 5.38 5.87
N ILE A 116 -2.81 5.51 4.74
CA ILE A 116 -2.38 4.36 3.93
C ILE A 116 -0.87 4.22 4.06
N VAL A 117 -0.43 3.09 4.57
CA VAL A 117 0.98 2.77 4.79
C VAL A 117 1.45 1.83 3.69
N ASP A 118 2.33 2.30 2.78
CA ASP A 118 3.03 1.46 1.81
C ASP A 118 4.24 0.83 2.47
N ALA A 119 4.16 -0.45 2.81
CA ALA A 119 5.22 -1.18 3.50
C ALA A 119 5.79 -2.31 2.63
N ASP A 120 7.05 -2.65 2.88
CA ASP A 120 7.67 -3.79 2.18
C ASP A 120 6.98 -5.10 2.54
N LYS A 121 6.64 -5.28 3.82
CA LYS A 121 6.02 -6.50 4.34
C LYS A 121 4.91 -6.16 5.32
N ILE A 122 3.92 -7.04 5.40
CA ILE A 122 2.87 -6.95 6.42
C ILE A 122 3.51 -7.12 7.82
N ALA A 123 4.36 -8.13 8.00
CA ALA A 123 5.08 -8.38 9.25
C ALA A 123 6.33 -7.51 9.38
N SER A 124 6.17 -6.23 9.65
CA SER A 124 7.28 -5.33 9.96
C SER A 124 7.41 -5.13 11.47
N SER A 125 8.63 -5.12 11.97
CA SER A 125 8.92 -5.08 13.42
C SER A 125 8.48 -3.78 14.11
N TYR A 126 8.24 -2.73 13.34
CA TYR A 126 7.83 -1.42 13.84
C TYR A 126 6.30 -1.21 13.83
N ILE A 127 5.51 -2.19 13.36
CA ILE A 127 4.05 -2.05 13.24
C ILE A 127 3.36 -2.67 14.45
N GLU A 128 2.59 -1.87 15.19
CA GLU A 128 1.61 -2.34 16.16
C GLU A 128 0.27 -2.62 15.46
N PHE A 129 -0.08 -3.88 15.32
CA PHE A 129 -1.28 -4.31 14.59
C PHE A 129 -2.59 -3.86 15.22
N ASN A 130 -2.63 -3.58 16.53
CA ASN A 130 -3.81 -3.01 17.20
C ASN A 130 -4.21 -1.61 16.68
N LEU A 131 -3.31 -0.95 15.95
CA LEU A 131 -3.57 0.33 15.29
C LEU A 131 -4.07 0.17 13.86
N ILE A 132 -3.92 -1.03 13.27
CA ILE A 132 -4.26 -1.32 11.87
C ILE A 132 -5.72 -1.75 11.77
N ASN A 133 -6.49 -1.07 10.93
CA ASN A 133 -7.88 -1.44 10.67
C ASN A 133 -7.97 -2.42 9.49
N HIS A 134 -7.28 -2.15 8.40
CA HIS A 134 -7.32 -2.97 7.19
C HIS A 134 -5.93 -3.36 6.74
N VAL A 135 -5.76 -4.60 6.34
CA VAL A 135 -4.54 -5.09 5.67
C VAL A 135 -4.87 -5.40 4.22
N ILE A 136 -4.07 -4.90 3.31
CA ILE A 136 -4.12 -5.25 1.89
C ILE A 136 -2.85 -6.02 1.55
N THR A 137 -2.97 -7.32 1.30
CA THR A 137 -1.87 -8.14 0.83
C THR A 137 -1.87 -8.23 -0.68
N VAL A 138 -0.74 -7.89 -1.31
CA VAL A 138 -0.60 -7.84 -2.77
C VAL A 138 0.35 -8.94 -3.23
N ASN A 139 -0.08 -9.78 -4.15
CA ASN A 139 0.74 -10.83 -4.75
C ASN A 139 0.43 -10.97 -6.25
N ASN A 140 1.30 -11.65 -6.99
CA ASN A 140 1.00 -12.18 -8.32
C ASN A 140 0.58 -13.65 -8.22
N ASN A 141 0.25 -14.29 -9.34
CA ASN A 141 -0.26 -15.66 -9.34
C ASN A 141 0.79 -16.75 -9.54
N ASP A 142 2.05 -16.52 -9.17
CA ASP A 142 3.05 -17.60 -9.13
C ASP A 142 2.84 -18.53 -7.92
N PHE A 143 3.54 -19.67 -7.90
CA PHE A 143 3.36 -20.70 -6.88
C PHE A 143 3.75 -20.24 -5.47
N SER A 144 4.62 -19.25 -5.31
CA SER A 144 5.02 -18.75 -4.00
C SER A 144 3.92 -17.96 -3.30
N CYS A 145 2.93 -17.43 -4.04
CA CYS A 145 1.85 -16.61 -3.48
C CYS A 145 1.04 -17.35 -2.39
N ILE A 146 0.95 -18.68 -2.47
CA ILE A 146 0.23 -19.49 -1.46
C ILE A 146 0.85 -19.33 -0.08
N LYS A 147 2.19 -19.46 0.00
CA LYS A 147 2.92 -19.32 1.27
C LYS A 147 2.79 -17.89 1.82
N GLU A 148 2.86 -16.93 0.93
CA GLU A 148 2.83 -15.51 1.28
C GLU A 148 1.46 -15.09 1.80
N PHE A 149 0.38 -15.41 1.07
CA PHE A 149 -0.98 -15.14 1.52
C PHE A 149 -1.31 -15.84 2.84
N ASN A 150 -0.93 -17.12 3.00
CA ASN A 150 -1.16 -17.84 4.25
C ASN A 150 -0.38 -17.21 5.41
N GLY A 151 0.85 -16.74 5.18
CA GLY A 151 1.64 -16.02 6.19
C GLY A 151 0.97 -14.72 6.62
N ASP A 152 0.55 -13.91 5.65
CA ASP A 152 -0.12 -12.63 5.91
C ASP A 152 -1.49 -12.81 6.60
N LYS A 153 -2.25 -13.88 6.22
CA LYS A 153 -3.51 -14.26 6.87
C LYS A 153 -3.29 -14.58 8.35
N ILE A 154 -2.31 -15.41 8.67
CA ILE A 154 -2.01 -15.81 10.05
C ILE A 154 -1.64 -14.58 10.90
N ILE A 155 -0.75 -13.72 10.39
CA ILE A 155 -0.32 -12.52 11.11
C ILE A 155 -1.52 -11.60 11.37
N SER A 156 -2.31 -11.31 10.35
CA SER A 156 -3.44 -10.40 10.47
C SER A 156 -4.54 -10.96 11.38
N SER A 157 -4.87 -12.24 11.26
CA SER A 157 -5.90 -12.90 12.09
C SER A 157 -5.51 -12.96 13.57
N ASN A 158 -4.23 -13.19 13.87
CA ASN A 158 -3.73 -13.23 15.25
C ASN A 158 -3.75 -11.85 15.93
N ASN A 159 -3.88 -10.77 15.15
CA ASN A 159 -3.81 -9.40 15.65
C ASN A 159 -5.15 -8.64 15.56
N ASN A 160 -6.27 -9.33 15.36
CA ASN A 160 -7.63 -8.77 15.34
C ASN A 160 -7.83 -7.61 14.35
N VAL A 161 -7.20 -7.67 13.18
CA VAL A 161 -7.41 -6.70 12.09
C VAL A 161 -8.87 -6.79 11.60
N GLU A 162 -9.52 -5.66 11.36
CA GLU A 162 -10.95 -5.61 10.94
C GLU A 162 -11.18 -6.34 9.61
N SER A 163 -10.27 -6.19 8.66
CA SER A 163 -10.34 -6.91 7.38
C SER A 163 -8.98 -7.17 6.76
N ILE A 164 -8.90 -8.28 6.03
CA ILE A 164 -7.77 -8.65 5.18
C ILE A 164 -8.29 -8.70 3.75
N LEU A 165 -7.80 -7.80 2.91
CA LEU A 165 -8.13 -7.71 1.49
C LEU A 165 -6.99 -8.27 0.66
N THR A 166 -7.32 -9.11 -0.30
CA THR A 166 -6.34 -9.83 -1.13
C THR A 166 -6.35 -9.30 -2.55
N VAL A 167 -5.19 -8.91 -3.03
CA VAL A 167 -5.01 -8.38 -4.38
C VAL A 167 -4.06 -9.29 -5.17
N LEU A 168 -4.55 -9.87 -6.26
CA LEU A 168 -3.72 -10.47 -7.28
C LEU A 168 -3.41 -9.41 -8.34
N ASN A 169 -2.21 -8.84 -8.28
CA ASN A 169 -1.74 -7.90 -9.28
C ASN A 169 -0.81 -8.60 -10.30
N LYS A 170 -0.72 -8.06 -11.51
CA LYS A 170 0.02 -8.67 -12.62
C LYS A 170 -0.41 -10.12 -12.85
N TYR A 171 -1.73 -10.38 -12.76
CA TYR A 171 -2.27 -11.71 -12.94
C TYR A 171 -2.06 -12.18 -14.39
N ASN A 172 -1.23 -13.20 -14.56
CA ASN A 172 -0.93 -13.74 -15.89
C ASN A 172 -1.92 -14.85 -16.24
N LYS A 173 -2.99 -14.46 -16.92
CA LYS A 173 -4.09 -15.37 -17.32
C LYS A 173 -3.64 -16.45 -18.32
N LYS A 174 -2.68 -16.13 -19.20
CA LYS A 174 -2.15 -17.09 -20.18
C LYS A 174 -1.38 -18.20 -19.47
N ASN A 175 -0.48 -17.83 -18.56
CA ASN A 175 0.31 -18.77 -17.79
C ASN A 175 -0.56 -19.58 -16.80
N ALA A 176 -1.62 -18.98 -16.25
CA ALA A 176 -2.59 -19.69 -15.44
C ALA A 176 -3.33 -20.78 -16.24
N LYS A 177 -3.73 -20.50 -17.50
CA LYS A 177 -4.35 -21.49 -18.39
C LYS A 177 -3.40 -22.62 -18.78
N ASN A 178 -2.12 -22.34 -18.91
CA ASN A 178 -1.11 -23.34 -19.29
C ASN A 178 -0.58 -24.16 -18.09
N GLY A 179 -1.00 -23.83 -16.85
CA GLY A 179 -0.55 -24.50 -15.64
C GLY A 179 0.86 -24.10 -15.17
N THR A 180 1.49 -23.11 -15.81
CA THR A 180 2.82 -22.59 -15.39
C THR A 180 2.72 -21.56 -14.29
N MET A 181 1.51 -21.04 -14.02
CA MET A 181 1.15 -20.23 -12.86
C MET A 181 -0.21 -20.68 -12.32
N LEU A 182 -0.53 -20.30 -11.10
CA LEU A 182 -1.80 -20.67 -10.47
C LEU A 182 -2.96 -19.85 -11.05
N ASN A 183 -4.13 -20.47 -11.19
CA ASN A 183 -5.34 -19.72 -11.43
C ASN A 183 -5.94 -19.22 -10.09
N SER A 184 -6.76 -18.19 -10.16
CA SER A 184 -7.32 -17.54 -8.97
C SER A 184 -8.19 -18.46 -8.11
N LYS A 185 -8.88 -19.43 -8.71
CA LYS A 185 -9.72 -20.39 -7.97
C LYS A 185 -8.87 -21.36 -7.15
N ASP A 186 -7.74 -21.81 -7.71
CA ASP A 186 -6.82 -22.69 -6.99
C ASP A 186 -6.14 -21.93 -5.84
N ILE A 187 -5.73 -20.68 -6.06
CA ILE A 187 -5.20 -19.83 -5.01
C ILE A 187 -6.23 -19.69 -3.88
N GLN A 188 -7.47 -19.35 -4.21
CA GLN A 188 -8.55 -19.21 -3.24
C GLN A 188 -8.75 -20.51 -2.43
N LYS A 189 -8.79 -21.66 -3.11
CA LYS A 189 -8.97 -22.96 -2.47
C LYS A 189 -7.80 -23.33 -1.55
N MET A 190 -6.55 -23.02 -1.96
CA MET A 190 -5.35 -23.39 -1.20
C MET A 190 -5.07 -22.46 -0.02
N THR A 191 -5.52 -21.21 -0.08
CA THR A 191 -5.34 -20.21 0.97
C THR A 191 -6.56 -20.03 1.86
N ASP A 192 -7.72 -20.53 1.43
CA ASP A 192 -9.00 -20.24 2.05
C ASP A 192 -9.21 -18.71 2.25
N MET A 193 -8.85 -17.94 1.21
CA MET A 193 -9.01 -16.49 1.15
C MET A 193 -9.72 -16.09 -0.13
N ASN A 194 -10.65 -15.15 -0.06
CA ASN A 194 -11.25 -14.58 -1.26
C ASN A 194 -10.21 -13.75 -2.00
N MET A 195 -10.21 -13.81 -3.33
CA MET A 195 -9.44 -12.87 -4.15
C MET A 195 -10.29 -11.63 -4.37
N ASP A 196 -10.11 -10.62 -3.51
CA ASP A 196 -10.94 -9.40 -3.50
C ASP A 196 -10.76 -8.57 -4.76
N LEU A 197 -9.56 -8.62 -5.32
CA LEU A 197 -9.20 -7.89 -6.51
C LEU A 197 -8.25 -8.71 -7.38
N ILE A 198 -8.52 -8.73 -8.70
CA ILE A 198 -7.63 -9.33 -9.69
C ILE A 198 -7.36 -8.29 -10.77
N ILE A 199 -6.10 -7.87 -10.87
CA ILE A 199 -5.61 -6.97 -11.91
C ILE A 199 -4.79 -7.79 -12.89
N GLU A 200 -5.27 -7.94 -14.12
CA GLU A 200 -4.56 -8.69 -15.16
C GLU A 200 -3.28 -7.95 -15.59
N GLU A 201 -2.25 -8.72 -15.88
CA GLU A 201 -1.02 -8.18 -16.47
C GLU A 201 -1.32 -7.57 -17.84
N SER A 202 -0.86 -6.35 -18.06
CA SER A 202 -1.07 -5.62 -19.31
C SER A 202 0.15 -4.78 -19.64
N ASN A 203 0.52 -4.74 -20.92
CA ASN A 203 1.57 -3.86 -21.41
C ASN A 203 1.26 -2.38 -21.15
N ASN A 204 -0.01 -2.02 -21.05
CA ASN A 204 -0.44 -0.65 -20.73
C ASN A 204 -0.07 -0.22 -19.30
N TYR A 205 0.30 -1.17 -18.43
CA TYR A 205 0.67 -0.92 -17.03
C TYR A 205 2.19 -1.16 -16.78
N MET A 206 2.97 -1.31 -17.84
CA MET A 206 4.43 -1.51 -17.69
C MET A 206 5.18 -0.20 -17.45
N ASN A 207 4.71 0.89 -18.04
CA ASN A 207 5.27 2.22 -17.87
C ASN A 207 4.30 3.06 -17.04
N VAL A 208 4.34 2.86 -15.73
CA VAL A 208 3.53 3.64 -14.80
C VAL A 208 4.26 4.95 -14.52
N ASP A 209 3.67 6.03 -14.99
CA ASP A 209 4.14 7.38 -14.77
C ASP A 209 3.05 8.24 -14.09
N TYR A 210 3.34 9.52 -13.94
CA TYR A 210 2.39 10.47 -13.37
C TYR A 210 1.07 10.53 -14.15
N ASP A 211 1.13 10.50 -15.48
CA ASP A 211 -0.06 10.57 -16.31
C ASP A 211 -0.97 9.35 -16.11
N PHE A 212 -0.38 8.16 -15.92
CA PHE A 212 -1.13 6.97 -15.50
C PHE A 212 -1.76 7.15 -14.13
N VAL A 213 -1.04 7.76 -13.18
CA VAL A 213 -1.51 7.95 -11.81
C VAL A 213 -2.70 8.89 -11.75
N ILE A 214 -2.66 10.03 -12.47
CA ILE A 214 -3.77 11.00 -12.49
C ILE A 214 -4.91 10.62 -13.43
N ASN A 215 -4.68 9.64 -14.32
CA ASN A 215 -5.68 9.22 -15.29
C ASN A 215 -6.89 8.60 -14.59
N LYS A 216 -8.08 9.15 -14.92
CA LYS A 216 -9.39 8.71 -14.42
C LYS A 216 -10.19 7.91 -15.45
N ASP A 217 -9.57 7.54 -16.57
CA ASP A 217 -10.26 6.76 -17.59
C ASP A 217 -10.88 5.50 -17.00
N ASN A 218 -12.03 5.14 -17.53
CA ASN A 218 -12.79 3.97 -17.13
C ASN A 218 -12.11 2.66 -17.60
N ASN A 219 -10.85 2.45 -17.19
CA ASN A 219 -10.08 1.25 -17.47
C ASN A 219 -10.24 0.20 -16.35
N SER A 220 -9.80 -1.03 -16.60
CA SER A 220 -9.92 -2.13 -15.63
C SER A 220 -9.15 -1.89 -14.34
N PHE A 221 -8.02 -1.18 -14.39
CA PHE A 221 -7.22 -0.86 -13.21
C PHE A 221 -7.96 0.12 -12.29
N ASN A 222 -8.47 1.23 -12.85
CA ASN A 222 -9.20 2.24 -12.08
C ASN A 222 -10.47 1.66 -11.44
N LYS A 223 -11.26 0.86 -12.19
CA LYS A 223 -12.41 0.13 -11.63
C LYS A 223 -12.02 -0.79 -10.47
N ALA A 224 -10.88 -1.43 -10.60
CA ALA A 224 -10.37 -2.30 -9.57
C ALA A 224 -10.03 -1.50 -8.29
N ILE A 225 -9.39 -0.34 -8.43
CA ILE A 225 -9.09 0.55 -7.30
C ILE A 225 -10.37 1.10 -6.66
N GLU A 226 -11.36 1.51 -7.45
CA GLU A 226 -12.68 1.94 -6.95
C GLU A 226 -13.36 0.86 -6.11
N ASN A 227 -13.33 -0.40 -6.60
CA ASN A 227 -13.85 -1.54 -5.84
C ASN A 227 -13.08 -1.75 -4.53
N LEU A 228 -11.75 -1.62 -4.56
CA LEU A 228 -10.94 -1.74 -3.35
C LEU A 228 -11.26 -0.63 -2.35
N ALA A 229 -11.39 0.61 -2.82
CA ALA A 229 -11.75 1.77 -2.01
C ALA A 229 -13.11 1.62 -1.32
N SER A 230 -14.09 1.00 -1.99
CA SER A 230 -15.43 0.77 -1.42
C SER A 230 -15.47 -0.23 -0.26
N LYS A 231 -14.36 -0.96 -0.01
CA LYS A 231 -14.24 -1.95 1.08
C LYS A 231 -13.52 -1.39 2.33
N ILE A 232 -13.04 -0.14 2.28
CA ILE A 232 -12.34 0.59 3.33
C ILE A 232 -13.26 1.64 3.98
#